data_de0791566d15f88568cd7a0c99c16403
#
_entry.id   de0791566d15f88568cd7a0c99c16403
#
_cell.length_a   1.000
_cell.length_b   1.000
_cell.length_c   1.000
_cell.angle_alpha   90.00
_cell.angle_beta   90.00
_cell.angle_gamma   90.00
#
_symmetry.space_group_name_H-M   'P 1'
#
loop_
_entity.id
_entity.type
_entity.pdbx_description
1 polymer ?
#
loop_
_entity_poly.entity_id
_entity_poly.type
_entity_poly.pdbx_seq_one_letter_code
_entity_poly.pdbx_strand_id
1 'polypeptide(L)' 'MALEEIQAEISLLLTRMENQPEDKHELYLQLREKLNEMRAFGMPAPDDLVKMMADLEAEFAADREGGPAG' A
#
# COMPACT_ATOMS: atom_id res chain seq x y z
N MET A 1 4.75 -3.02 -20.95
CA MET A 1 4.01 -1.76 -20.89
C MET A 1 3.93 -1.27 -19.47
N ALA A 2 3.89 0.03 -19.29
CA ALA A 2 3.94 0.62 -17.96
C ALA A 2 2.85 0.11 -17.01
N LEU A 3 1.64 -0.06 -17.51
CA LEU A 3 0.54 -0.52 -16.68
C LEU A 3 0.80 -1.91 -16.12
N GLU A 4 1.27 -2.81 -16.95
CA GLU A 4 1.54 -4.18 -16.53
C GLU A 4 2.66 -4.22 -15.51
N GLU A 5 3.65 -3.37 -15.69
CA GLU A 5 4.76 -3.27 -14.75
C GLU A 5 4.30 -2.77 -13.39
N ILE A 6 3.45 -1.75 -13.40
CA ILE A 6 2.92 -1.20 -12.15
C ILE A 6 2.08 -2.24 -11.43
N GLN A 7 1.23 -2.95 -12.16
CA GLN A 7 0.41 -4.00 -11.57
C GLN A 7 1.25 -5.12 -10.98
N ALA A 8 2.31 -5.51 -11.68
CA ALA A 8 3.20 -6.55 -11.20
C ALA A 8 3.92 -6.10 -9.93
N GLU A 9 4.36 -4.86 -9.89
CA GLU A 9 5.02 -4.31 -8.72
C GLU A 9 4.09 -4.24 -7.53
N ILE A 10 2.84 -3.86 -7.76
CA ILE A 10 1.84 -3.82 -6.70
C ILE A 10 1.62 -5.22 -6.13
N SER A 11 1.47 -6.21 -6.98
CA SER A 11 1.29 -7.59 -6.54
C SER A 11 2.47 -8.06 -5.72
N LEU A 12 3.66 -7.72 -6.15
CA LEU A 12 4.88 -8.09 -5.44
C LEU A 12 4.93 -7.44 -4.06
N LEU A 13 4.57 -6.18 -3.99
CA LEU A 13 4.54 -5.45 -2.71
C LEU A 13 3.53 -6.05 -1.75
N LEU A 14 2.37 -6.45 -2.26
CA LEU A 14 1.35 -7.08 -1.43
C LEU A 14 1.85 -8.41 -0.86
N THR A 15 2.53 -9.20 -1.70
CA THR A 15 3.10 -10.46 -1.26
C THR A 15 4.15 -10.23 -0.17
N ARG A 16 4.99 -9.23 -0.35
CA ARG A 16 6.00 -8.89 0.65
C ARG A 16 5.37 -8.45 1.96
N MET A 17 4.29 -7.70 1.86
CA MET A 17 3.59 -7.22 3.04
C MET A 17 3.07 -8.36 3.88
N GLU A 18 2.58 -9.42 3.23
CA GLU A 18 2.11 -10.61 3.93
C GLU A 18 3.25 -11.39 4.58
N ASN A 19 4.37 -11.46 3.89
CA ASN A 19 5.51 -12.25 4.36
C ASN A 19 6.39 -11.51 5.35
N GLN A 20 6.39 -10.19 5.28
CA GLN A 20 7.24 -9.35 6.11
C GLN A 20 6.43 -8.26 6.79
N PRO A 21 5.64 -8.61 7.79
CA PRO A 21 4.80 -7.61 8.48
C PRO A 21 5.62 -6.53 9.18
N GLU A 22 6.89 -6.78 9.44
CA GLU A 22 7.78 -5.80 10.05
C GLU A 22 8.01 -4.59 9.15
N ASP A 23 8.02 -4.83 7.84
CA ASP A 23 8.26 -3.79 6.85
C ASP A 23 6.97 -3.22 6.28
N LYS A 24 5.87 -3.50 6.93
CA LYS A 24 4.55 -3.12 6.46
C LYS A 24 4.42 -1.64 6.16
N HIS A 25 4.93 -0.80 7.04
CA HIS A 25 4.85 0.65 6.85
C HIS A 25 5.63 1.11 5.63
N GLU A 26 6.83 0.58 5.48
CA GLU A 26 7.67 0.92 4.35
C GLU A 26 7.05 0.45 3.03
N LEU A 27 6.54 -0.76 3.03
CA LEU A 27 5.88 -1.31 1.86
C LEU A 27 4.62 -0.53 1.52
N TYR A 28 3.91 -0.06 2.53
CA TYR A 28 2.74 0.78 2.33
C TYR A 28 3.11 2.07 1.58
N LEU A 29 4.22 2.70 1.94
CA LEU A 29 4.66 3.92 1.28
C LEU A 29 4.99 3.66 -0.19
N GLN A 30 5.63 2.53 -0.48
CA GLN A 30 5.93 2.16 -1.85
C GLN A 30 4.65 1.88 -2.64
N LEU A 31 3.70 1.22 -2.01
CA LEU A 31 2.43 0.93 -2.63
C LEU A 31 1.67 2.21 -2.96
N ARG A 32 1.71 3.16 -2.06
CA ARG A 32 1.09 4.46 -2.26
C ARG A 32 1.69 5.19 -3.47
N GLU A 33 2.99 5.10 -3.62
CA GLU A 33 3.67 5.67 -4.78
C GLU A 33 3.19 5.04 -6.08
N LYS A 34 3.03 3.72 -6.08
CA LYS A 34 2.56 3.02 -7.28
C LYS A 34 1.14 3.41 -7.63
N LEU A 35 0.30 3.59 -6.62
CA LEU A 35 -1.06 4.06 -6.85
C LEU A 35 -1.07 5.45 -7.47
N ASN A 36 -0.19 6.32 -6.99
CA ASN A 36 -0.09 7.66 -7.55
C ASN A 36 0.37 7.62 -9.01
N GLU A 37 1.27 6.70 -9.34
CA GLU A 37 1.69 6.51 -10.72
C GLU A 37 0.53 6.07 -11.60
N MET A 38 -0.29 5.16 -11.12
CA MET A 38 -1.46 4.73 -11.86
C MET A 38 -2.40 5.89 -12.14
N ARG A 39 -2.62 6.71 -11.13
CA ARG A 39 -3.49 7.90 -11.29
C ARG A 39 -2.90 8.87 -12.29
N ALA A 40 -1.59 9.02 -12.29
CA ALA A 40 -0.91 9.90 -13.24
C ALA A 40 -1.10 9.45 -14.68
N PHE A 41 -1.28 8.13 -14.89
CA PHE A 41 -1.56 7.59 -16.21
C PHE A 41 -3.05 7.62 -16.54
N GLY A 42 -3.86 8.20 -15.66
CA GLY A 42 -5.29 8.32 -15.90
C GLY A 42 -6.07 7.05 -15.62
N MET A 43 -5.49 6.12 -14.89
CA MET A 43 -6.16 4.86 -14.59
C MET A 43 -6.70 4.85 -13.16
N PRO A 44 -7.92 4.34 -12.99
CA PRO A 44 -8.48 4.25 -11.64
C PRO A 44 -7.78 3.15 -10.85
N ALA A 45 -7.56 3.40 -9.57
CA ALA A 45 -6.99 2.40 -8.70
C ALA A 45 -8.03 1.31 -8.43
N PRO A 46 -7.61 0.04 -8.32
CA PRO A 46 -8.54 -1.04 -7.97
C PRO A 46 -9.18 -0.78 -6.60
N ASP A 47 -10.46 -1.05 -6.48
CA ASP A 47 -11.20 -0.84 -5.25
C ASP A 47 -10.61 -1.61 -4.08
N ASP A 48 -10.23 -2.85 -4.33
CA ASP A 48 -9.64 -3.69 -3.29
C ASP A 48 -8.38 -3.08 -2.72
N LEU A 49 -7.58 -2.50 -3.59
CA LEU A 49 -6.33 -1.88 -3.20
C LEU A 49 -6.59 -0.59 -2.41
N VAL A 50 -7.56 0.19 -2.85
CA VAL A 50 -7.93 1.42 -2.16
C VAL A 50 -8.42 1.10 -0.74
N LYS A 51 -9.24 0.07 -0.61
CA LYS A 51 -9.73 -0.37 0.69
C LYS A 51 -8.58 -0.81 1.59
N MET A 52 -7.69 -1.60 1.05
CA MET A 52 -6.55 -2.08 1.81
C MET A 52 -5.68 -0.92 2.28
N MET A 53 -5.45 0.05 1.42
CA MET A 53 -4.68 1.23 1.78
C MET A 53 -5.35 2.00 2.91
N ALA A 54 -6.66 2.14 2.85
CA ALA A 54 -7.41 2.82 3.89
C ALA A 54 -7.31 2.07 5.23
N ASP A 55 -7.38 0.75 5.17
CA ASP A 55 -7.25 -0.08 6.36
C ASP A 55 -5.86 0.05 6.98
N LEU A 56 -4.83 0.07 6.14
CA LEU A 56 -3.47 0.24 6.61
C LEU A 56 -3.25 1.61 7.24
N GLU A 57 -3.82 2.63 6.65
CA GLU A 57 -3.72 3.98 7.20
C GLU A 57 -4.37 4.05 8.58
N ALA A 58 -5.51 3.40 8.73
CA ALA A 58 -6.20 3.36 10.01
C ALA A 58 -5.37 2.61 11.05
N GLU A 59 -4.74 1.51 10.64
CA GLU A 59 -3.87 0.72 11.51
C GLU A 59 -2.69 1.56 12.01
N PHE A 60 -2.04 2.25 11.08
CA PHE A 60 -0.88 3.06 11.42
C PHE A 60 -1.25 4.24 12.32
N ALA A 61 -2.42 4.81 12.09
CA ALA A 61 -2.90 5.89 12.93
C ALA A 61 -3.19 5.41 14.35
N ALA A 62 -3.79 4.23 14.47
CA ALA A 62 -4.07 3.64 15.76
C ALA A 62 -2.79 3.34 16.51
N ASP A 63 -1.81 2.79 15.82
CA ASP A 63 -0.51 2.49 16.41
C ASP A 63 0.17 3.76 16.91
N ARG A 64 0.08 4.80 16.13
CA ARG A 64 0.71 6.06 16.49
C ARG A 64 0.08 6.70 17.72
N GLU A 65 -1.24 6.63 17.81
CA GLU A 65 -1.97 7.26 18.90
C GLU A 65 -1.94 6.46 20.17
N GLY A 66 -2.24 5.18 20.05
CA GLY A 66 -2.41 4.39 21.22
C GLY A 66 -1.22 3.53 21.54
N GLY A 67 -0.47 3.22 20.52
CA GLY A 67 0.48 2.14 20.53
C GLY A 67 1.50 2.15 21.64
N PRO A 68 2.68 2.62 21.35
CA PRO A 68 3.79 2.39 22.28
C PRO A 68 3.59 3.03 23.64
N ALA A 69 2.64 3.90 23.72
CA ALA A 69 2.34 4.51 25.02
C ALA A 69 1.90 3.46 26.01
N GLY A 70 1.39 2.41 25.44
CA GLY A 70 1.05 1.30 26.32
C GLY A 70 2.31 0.72 26.82
#